data_003cf5b3c7f172a906425fd6012b09e5
#
_entry.id   003cf5b3c7f172a906425fd6012b09e5
#
_cell.length_a   1.000
_cell.length_b   1.000
_cell.length_c   1.000
_cell.angle_alpha   90.00
_cell.angle_beta   90.00
_cell.angle_gamma   90.00
#
_symmetry.space_group_name_H-M   'P 1'
#
loop_
_entity.id
_entity.type
_entity.pdbx_description
1 polymer ?
#
loop_
_entity_poly.entity_id
_entity_poly.type
_entity_poly.pdbx_seq_one_letter_code
_entity_poly.pdbx_strand_id
1 'polypeptide(L)'
;MRSFWKIISITLILVVTYFIADVGRYLIYPNVSYLKKNCLRKTAFMEYREKVWKEKGIKKKITNIWVPLSSVSPYVMKAVIIAEDDKFWSHEGFDFEAMQKALEKDIKKKKFKAGGSTISQQLAKNLYLSPAKNPVRKIKEAILTWRLEGQLSKRRIMELYLNVTEWGDGVFGIEAAARKNYGKSAAGLTAREAAELAAVIPNPRRYKTDGTSRYVENQSERIYQIMVRRGIVIPEYDDVISEKNENNYETAGKEKAVQGEQSISPEPLNTENKTLP
;
A
#
# COMPACT_ATOMS: atom_id res chain seq x y z
N MET A 1 -6.74 -54.07 -13.31
CA MET A 1 -6.41 -52.90 -14.16
C MET A 1 -7.59 -51.96 -14.41
N ARG A 2 -8.75 -52.42 -14.90
CA ARG A 2 -9.92 -51.53 -15.18
C ARG A 2 -10.43 -50.75 -13.95
N SER A 3 -10.43 -51.32 -12.75
CA SER A 3 -10.88 -50.64 -11.53
C SER A 3 -9.91 -49.56 -11.09
N PHE A 4 -8.61 -49.77 -11.25
CA PHE A 4 -7.55 -48.77 -10.96
C PHE A 4 -7.69 -47.52 -11.83
N TRP A 5 -7.88 -47.67 -13.13
CA TRP A 5 -8.09 -46.55 -14.05
C TRP A 5 -9.40 -45.80 -13.77
N LYS A 6 -10.48 -46.48 -13.34
CA LYS A 6 -11.71 -45.81 -12.90
C LYS A 6 -11.48 -44.93 -11.67
N ILE A 7 -10.74 -45.43 -10.68
CA ILE A 7 -10.41 -44.65 -9.47
C ILE A 7 -9.60 -43.43 -9.86
N ILE A 8 -8.57 -43.54 -10.69
CA ILE A 8 -7.76 -42.40 -11.16
C ILE A 8 -8.64 -41.40 -11.89
N SER A 9 -9.51 -41.84 -12.80
CA SER A 9 -10.39 -40.93 -13.54
C SER A 9 -11.36 -40.19 -12.62
N ILE A 10 -11.96 -40.88 -11.65
CA ILE A 10 -12.87 -40.27 -10.67
C ILE A 10 -12.09 -39.21 -9.81
N THR A 11 -10.91 -39.58 -9.31
CA THR A 11 -10.08 -38.67 -8.53
C THR A 11 -9.69 -37.42 -9.33
N LEU A 12 -9.30 -37.61 -10.60
CA LEU A 12 -8.97 -36.50 -11.48
C LEU A 12 -10.18 -35.58 -11.70
N ILE A 13 -11.37 -36.14 -11.95
CA ILE A 13 -12.61 -35.37 -12.11
C ILE A 13 -12.91 -34.58 -10.84
N LEU A 14 -12.80 -35.18 -9.66
CA LEU A 14 -13.02 -34.48 -8.38
C LEU A 14 -12.03 -33.32 -8.17
N VAL A 15 -10.74 -33.54 -8.46
CA VAL A 15 -9.70 -32.51 -8.36
C VAL A 15 -10.00 -31.36 -9.32
N VAL A 16 -10.34 -31.64 -10.57
CA VAL A 16 -10.69 -30.63 -11.57
C VAL A 16 -11.94 -29.86 -11.16
N THR A 17 -12.98 -30.56 -10.70
CA THR A 17 -14.23 -29.92 -10.22
C THR A 17 -13.97 -29.01 -9.02
N TYR A 18 -13.20 -29.51 -8.05
CA TYR A 18 -12.77 -28.68 -6.91
C TYR A 18 -12.02 -27.41 -7.35
N PHE A 19 -11.09 -27.57 -8.28
CA PHE A 19 -10.33 -26.44 -8.82
C PHE A 19 -11.24 -25.41 -9.53
N ILE A 20 -12.16 -25.87 -10.38
CA ILE A 20 -13.12 -25.00 -11.06
C ILE A 20 -14.01 -24.28 -10.04
N ALA A 21 -14.50 -24.98 -9.03
CA ALA A 21 -15.31 -24.39 -7.98
C ALA A 21 -14.53 -23.37 -7.14
N ASP A 22 -13.27 -23.69 -6.76
CA ASP A 22 -12.41 -22.81 -5.98
C ASP A 22 -12.03 -21.52 -6.72
N VAL A 23 -11.85 -21.59 -8.04
CA VAL A 23 -11.60 -20.40 -8.87
C VAL A 23 -12.93 -19.70 -9.20
N GLY A 24 -13.95 -20.46 -9.60
CA GLY A 24 -15.24 -19.93 -10.04
C GLY A 24 -15.99 -19.14 -8.96
N ARG A 25 -15.84 -19.50 -7.69
CA ARG A 25 -16.44 -18.73 -6.60
C ARG A 25 -16.02 -17.26 -6.60
N TYR A 26 -14.84 -16.92 -7.12
CA TYR A 26 -14.35 -15.53 -7.20
C TYR A 26 -15.10 -14.69 -8.24
N LEU A 27 -15.94 -15.29 -9.10
CA LEU A 27 -16.87 -14.55 -9.95
C LEU A 27 -18.00 -13.89 -9.15
N ILE A 28 -18.32 -14.42 -7.97
CA ILE A 28 -19.43 -13.95 -7.13
C ILE A 28 -18.92 -13.40 -5.79
N TYR A 29 -18.04 -14.12 -5.12
CA TYR A 29 -17.49 -13.81 -3.81
C TYR A 29 -16.01 -13.42 -3.91
N PRO A 30 -15.48 -12.46 -3.10
CA PRO A 30 -16.17 -11.63 -2.11
C PRO A 30 -17.03 -10.52 -2.73
N ASN A 31 -17.90 -9.88 -1.92
CA ASN A 31 -18.71 -8.75 -2.38
C ASN A 31 -17.84 -7.50 -2.56
N VAL A 32 -17.38 -7.25 -3.78
CA VAL A 32 -16.55 -6.09 -4.11
C VAL A 32 -17.34 -4.77 -4.13
N SER A 33 -18.69 -4.82 -4.32
CA SER A 33 -19.54 -3.62 -4.29
C SER A 33 -19.53 -2.94 -2.92
N TYR A 34 -19.28 -3.70 -1.84
CA TYR A 34 -19.11 -3.17 -0.49
C TYR A 34 -18.03 -2.08 -0.43
N LEU A 35 -16.99 -2.21 -1.24
CA LEU A 35 -15.87 -1.26 -1.29
C LEU A 35 -16.23 0.09 -1.93
N LYS A 36 -17.41 0.24 -2.54
CA LYS A 36 -17.84 1.55 -3.09
C LYS A 36 -17.88 2.63 -2.01
N LYS A 37 -18.36 2.27 -0.81
CA LYS A 37 -18.55 3.21 0.31
C LYS A 37 -17.78 2.83 1.57
N ASN A 38 -17.29 1.60 1.67
CA ASN A 38 -16.67 1.06 2.86
C ASN A 38 -15.20 0.68 2.61
N CYS A 39 -14.45 0.50 3.68
CA CYS A 39 -13.11 -0.09 3.66
C CYS A 39 -13.09 -1.38 4.48
N LEU A 40 -12.18 -2.28 4.17
CA LEU A 40 -11.92 -3.44 5.00
C LEU A 40 -11.09 -2.99 6.21
N ARG A 41 -11.50 -3.37 7.41
CA ARG A 41 -10.70 -3.15 8.63
C ARG A 41 -9.36 -3.87 8.55
N LYS A 42 -9.34 -5.03 7.88
CA LYS A 42 -8.17 -5.87 7.71
C LYS A 42 -8.21 -6.52 6.33
N THR A 43 -7.10 -6.52 5.63
CA THR A 43 -6.96 -7.16 4.32
C THR A 43 -6.34 -8.54 4.46
N ALA A 44 -6.54 -9.41 3.47
CA ALA A 44 -5.91 -10.74 3.46
C ALA A 44 -4.37 -10.66 3.56
N PHE A 45 -3.76 -9.59 3.03
CA PHE A 45 -2.33 -9.38 3.14
C PHE A 45 -1.90 -9.02 4.57
N MET A 46 -2.69 -8.19 5.27
CA MET A 46 -2.47 -7.86 6.68
C MET A 46 -2.58 -9.11 7.57
N GLU A 47 -3.63 -9.92 7.37
CA GLU A 47 -3.83 -11.19 8.09
C GLU A 47 -2.66 -12.16 7.87
N TYR A 48 -2.20 -12.26 6.62
CA TYR A 48 -1.03 -13.05 6.30
C TYR A 48 0.23 -12.55 7.06
N ARG A 49 0.46 -11.24 7.15
CA ARG A 49 1.57 -10.68 7.91
C ARG A 49 1.53 -11.05 9.38
N GLU A 50 0.36 -10.89 10.02
CA GLU A 50 0.20 -11.24 11.43
C GLU A 50 0.40 -12.73 11.67
N LYS A 51 -0.14 -13.59 10.76
CA LYS A 51 0.09 -15.04 10.82
C LYS A 51 1.57 -15.38 10.78
N VAL A 52 2.31 -14.82 9.82
CA VAL A 52 3.76 -15.06 9.70
C VAL A 52 4.52 -14.57 10.94
N TRP A 53 4.15 -13.43 11.52
CA TRP A 53 4.78 -12.95 12.76
C TRP A 53 4.48 -13.86 13.93
N LYS A 54 3.25 -14.30 14.08
CA LYS A 54 2.85 -15.25 15.14
C LYS A 54 3.62 -16.56 15.03
N GLU A 55 3.71 -17.13 13.84
CA GLU A 55 4.48 -18.39 13.57
C GLU A 55 5.97 -18.24 13.88
N LYS A 56 6.53 -17.03 13.72
CA LYS A 56 7.94 -16.73 14.03
C LYS A 56 8.18 -16.21 15.45
N GLY A 57 7.17 -16.11 16.28
CA GLY A 57 7.28 -15.55 17.64
C GLY A 57 7.58 -14.04 17.65
N ILE A 58 7.35 -13.32 16.57
CA ILE A 58 7.64 -11.90 16.44
C ILE A 58 6.47 -11.09 17.02
N LYS A 59 6.73 -10.30 18.07
CA LYS A 59 5.74 -9.41 18.69
C LYS A 59 5.64 -8.09 17.92
N LYS A 60 4.97 -8.09 16.77
CA LYS A 60 4.68 -6.90 15.97
C LYS A 60 3.17 -6.70 15.82
N LYS A 61 2.78 -5.44 15.60
CA LYS A 61 1.41 -5.04 15.27
C LYS A 61 1.40 -4.29 13.94
N ILE A 62 0.31 -4.43 13.20
CA ILE A 62 0.06 -3.63 12.00
C ILE A 62 -0.28 -2.22 12.43
N THR A 63 0.34 -1.24 11.76
CA THR A 63 -0.06 0.17 11.81
C THR A 63 -0.78 0.50 10.50
N ASN A 64 -2.03 0.98 10.61
CA ASN A 64 -2.82 1.45 9.47
C ASN A 64 -3.67 2.63 9.91
N ILE A 65 -3.59 3.72 9.16
CA ILE A 65 -4.40 4.93 9.35
C ILE A 65 -5.06 5.23 8.01
N TRP A 66 -6.39 5.15 7.97
CA TRP A 66 -7.16 5.43 6.77
C TRP A 66 -7.36 6.93 6.58
N VAL A 67 -7.16 7.39 5.33
CA VAL A 67 -7.47 8.76 4.92
C VAL A 67 -8.19 8.75 3.56
N PRO A 68 -9.14 9.67 3.29
CA PRO A 68 -9.72 9.82 1.97
C PRO A 68 -8.67 10.33 0.97
N LEU A 69 -8.88 10.05 -0.31
CA LEU A 69 -7.95 10.47 -1.38
C LEU A 69 -7.73 11.98 -1.41
N SER A 70 -8.75 12.78 -1.02
CA SER A 70 -8.66 14.23 -0.90
C SER A 70 -7.68 14.73 0.18
N SER A 71 -7.33 13.87 1.14
CA SER A 71 -6.37 14.14 2.21
C SER A 71 -4.99 13.55 1.94
N VAL A 72 -4.69 13.23 0.68
CA VAL A 72 -3.38 12.74 0.25
C VAL A 72 -2.78 13.74 -0.72
N SER A 73 -1.49 14.04 -0.55
CA SER A 73 -0.75 14.91 -1.47
C SER A 73 -0.89 14.41 -2.92
N PRO A 74 -1.19 15.27 -3.89
CA PRO A 74 -1.29 14.90 -5.29
C PRO A 74 0.01 14.29 -5.82
N TYR A 75 1.15 14.65 -5.24
CA TYR A 75 2.45 14.09 -5.60
C TYR A 75 2.54 12.59 -5.32
N VAL A 76 1.93 12.11 -4.23
CA VAL A 76 1.90 10.67 -3.91
C VAL A 76 1.21 9.87 -4.99
N MET A 77 0.02 10.31 -5.41
CA MET A 77 -0.72 9.63 -6.47
C MET A 77 0.09 9.60 -7.78
N LYS A 78 0.72 10.72 -8.13
CA LYS A 78 1.55 10.83 -9.35
C LYS A 78 2.80 9.97 -9.27
N ALA A 79 3.51 9.98 -8.15
CA ALA A 79 4.70 9.15 -7.93
C ALA A 79 4.38 7.65 -8.01
N VAL A 80 3.27 7.22 -7.40
CA VAL A 80 2.80 5.82 -7.45
C VAL A 80 2.44 5.38 -8.86
N ILE A 81 1.73 6.23 -9.62
CA ILE A 81 1.38 5.94 -11.02
C ILE A 81 2.66 5.77 -11.85
N ILE A 82 3.62 6.67 -11.72
CA ILE A 82 4.90 6.62 -12.44
C ILE A 82 5.70 5.36 -12.05
N ALA A 83 5.65 4.97 -10.78
CA ALA A 83 6.41 3.84 -10.28
C ALA A 83 5.84 2.48 -10.66
N GLU A 84 4.50 2.34 -10.60
CA GLU A 84 3.82 1.05 -10.61
C GLU A 84 2.94 0.81 -11.83
N ASP A 85 2.33 1.86 -12.41
CA ASP A 85 1.29 1.70 -13.43
C ASP A 85 1.05 3.01 -14.21
N ASP A 86 1.94 3.32 -15.11
CA ASP A 86 1.94 4.60 -15.82
C ASP A 86 0.67 4.88 -16.66
N LYS A 87 -0.04 3.82 -17.05
CA LYS A 87 -1.29 3.87 -17.81
C LYS A 87 -2.55 3.65 -16.96
N PHE A 88 -2.46 3.76 -15.61
CA PHE A 88 -3.54 3.46 -14.68
C PHE A 88 -4.89 4.04 -15.08
N TRP A 89 -4.93 5.29 -15.56
CA TRP A 89 -6.17 5.97 -15.91
C TRP A 89 -6.78 5.53 -17.24
N SER A 90 -6.01 4.84 -18.11
CA SER A 90 -6.40 4.54 -19.49
C SER A 90 -6.75 3.08 -19.76
N HIS A 91 -6.45 2.16 -18.82
CA HIS A 91 -6.80 0.74 -18.97
C HIS A 91 -7.89 0.32 -17.98
N GLU A 92 -8.55 -0.81 -18.26
CA GLU A 92 -9.58 -1.43 -17.42
C GLU A 92 -9.03 -2.59 -16.59
N GLY A 93 -8.01 -2.32 -15.75
CA GLY A 93 -7.41 -3.27 -14.83
C GLY A 93 -6.22 -4.04 -15.37
N PHE A 94 -6.01 -4.08 -16.68
CA PHE A 94 -4.91 -4.82 -17.32
C PHE A 94 -4.20 -3.93 -18.35
N ASP A 95 -2.91 -3.75 -18.18
CA ASP A 95 -2.04 -3.14 -19.20
C ASP A 95 -1.35 -4.27 -20.00
N PHE A 96 -1.99 -4.69 -21.08
CA PHE A 96 -1.50 -5.79 -21.92
C PHE A 96 -0.15 -5.42 -22.60
N GLU A 97 0.07 -4.15 -22.92
CA GLU A 97 1.34 -3.72 -23.50
C GLU A 97 2.49 -3.81 -22.49
N ALA A 98 2.27 -3.34 -21.26
CA ALA A 98 3.25 -3.49 -20.18
C ALA A 98 3.51 -4.97 -19.85
N MET A 99 2.45 -5.80 -19.83
CA MET A 99 2.58 -7.24 -19.61
C MET A 99 3.40 -7.91 -20.70
N GLN A 100 3.18 -7.59 -21.98
CA GLN A 100 3.95 -8.10 -23.10
C GLN A 100 5.42 -7.69 -22.99
N LYS A 101 5.71 -6.41 -22.77
CA LYS A 101 7.08 -5.90 -22.60
C LYS A 101 7.80 -6.57 -21.41
N ALA A 102 7.07 -6.81 -20.33
CA ALA A 102 7.61 -7.51 -19.16
C ALA A 102 7.97 -8.96 -19.50
N LEU A 103 7.09 -9.67 -20.20
CA LEU A 103 7.33 -11.06 -20.64
C LEU A 103 8.53 -11.16 -21.59
N GLU A 104 8.63 -10.29 -22.59
CA GLU A 104 9.77 -10.23 -23.51
C GLU A 104 11.09 -9.99 -22.78
N LYS A 105 11.09 -9.08 -21.79
CA LYS A 105 12.26 -8.79 -20.96
C LYS A 105 12.66 -9.98 -20.10
N ASP A 106 11.68 -10.69 -19.53
CA ASP A 106 11.91 -11.87 -18.70
C ASP A 106 12.48 -13.02 -19.53
N ILE A 107 11.96 -13.26 -20.75
CA ILE A 107 12.47 -14.26 -21.68
C ILE A 107 13.92 -13.93 -22.07
N LYS A 108 14.19 -12.68 -22.48
CA LYS A 108 15.55 -12.24 -22.87
C LYS A 108 16.56 -12.38 -21.74
N LYS A 109 16.14 -12.13 -20.49
CA LYS A 109 17.01 -12.19 -19.31
C LYS A 109 17.03 -13.55 -18.63
N LYS A 110 16.25 -14.52 -19.10
CA LYS A 110 16.03 -15.84 -18.46
C LYS A 110 15.69 -15.72 -16.97
N LYS A 111 14.96 -14.66 -16.59
CA LYS A 111 14.60 -14.35 -15.19
C LYS A 111 13.17 -13.81 -15.15
N PHE A 112 12.27 -14.55 -14.55
CA PHE A 112 10.87 -14.14 -14.33
C PHE A 112 10.77 -13.14 -13.16
N LYS A 113 11.12 -11.88 -13.41
CA LYS A 113 11.17 -10.82 -12.39
C LYS A 113 10.52 -9.50 -12.82
N ALA A 114 10.18 -9.32 -14.09
CA ALA A 114 9.66 -8.04 -14.55
C ALA A 114 8.27 -7.78 -13.96
N GLY A 115 8.07 -6.58 -13.42
CA GLY A 115 6.79 -6.11 -12.94
C GLY A 115 5.90 -5.75 -14.14
N GLY A 116 4.81 -6.48 -14.30
CA GLY A 116 3.79 -6.20 -15.31
C GLY A 116 2.39 -6.21 -14.68
N SER A 117 2.31 -6.07 -13.35
CA SER A 117 1.03 -6.04 -12.64
C SER A 117 0.61 -4.58 -12.41
N THR A 118 -0.64 -4.27 -12.73
CA THR A 118 -1.26 -2.95 -12.53
C THR A 118 -1.58 -2.69 -11.06
N ILE A 119 -1.88 -1.43 -10.73
CA ILE A 119 -2.38 -1.00 -9.41
C ILE A 119 -3.65 -1.79 -9.04
N SER A 120 -4.56 -2.01 -9.98
CA SER A 120 -5.80 -2.75 -9.75
C SER A 120 -5.56 -4.23 -9.45
N GLN A 121 -4.60 -4.87 -10.13
CA GLN A 121 -4.18 -6.24 -9.82
C GLN A 121 -3.51 -6.35 -8.45
N GLN A 122 -2.67 -5.37 -8.11
CA GLN A 122 -2.04 -5.32 -6.79
C GLN A 122 -3.08 -5.10 -5.68
N LEU A 123 -4.07 -4.23 -5.92
CA LEU A 123 -5.19 -4.01 -5.00
C LEU A 123 -5.98 -5.30 -4.77
N ALA A 124 -6.39 -6.01 -5.83
CA ALA A 124 -7.11 -7.28 -5.75
C ALA A 124 -6.35 -8.29 -4.90
N LYS A 125 -5.04 -8.44 -5.15
CA LYS A 125 -4.15 -9.30 -4.36
C LYS A 125 -4.12 -8.90 -2.89
N ASN A 126 -3.88 -7.62 -2.59
CA ASN A 126 -3.72 -7.13 -1.22
C ASN A 126 -5.00 -7.28 -0.41
N LEU A 127 -6.16 -7.03 -1.02
CA LEU A 127 -7.45 -7.11 -0.34
C LEU A 127 -7.86 -8.55 0.01
N TYR A 128 -7.69 -9.50 -0.94
CA TYR A 128 -8.41 -10.77 -0.89
C TYR A 128 -7.53 -12.02 -1.03
N LEU A 129 -6.23 -11.87 -1.34
CA LEU A 129 -5.36 -12.99 -1.65
C LEU A 129 -4.09 -12.97 -0.79
N SER A 130 -3.48 -14.15 -0.64
CA SER A 130 -2.17 -14.26 0.01
C SER A 130 -1.05 -13.87 -0.97
N PRO A 131 0.16 -13.51 -0.48
CA PRO A 131 1.30 -13.23 -1.33
C PRO A 131 1.93 -14.47 -1.98
N ALA A 132 1.36 -15.66 -1.77
CA ALA A 132 1.86 -16.91 -2.37
C ALA A 132 1.98 -16.78 -3.90
N LYS A 133 3.11 -17.22 -4.44
CA LYS A 133 3.38 -17.19 -5.87
C LYS A 133 2.93 -18.53 -6.49
N ASN A 134 1.69 -18.61 -6.97
CA ASN A 134 1.22 -19.73 -7.75
C ASN A 134 0.28 -19.26 -8.88
N PRO A 135 0.18 -20.03 -9.99
CA PRO A 135 -0.65 -19.65 -11.14
C PRO A 135 -2.15 -19.54 -10.80
N VAL A 136 -2.66 -20.40 -9.93
CA VAL A 136 -4.07 -20.39 -9.51
C VAL A 136 -4.43 -19.08 -8.84
N ARG A 137 -3.56 -18.61 -7.94
CA ARG A 137 -3.74 -17.29 -7.31
C ARG A 137 -3.78 -16.18 -8.36
N LYS A 138 -2.97 -16.26 -9.42
CA LYS A 138 -2.95 -15.23 -10.47
C LYS A 138 -4.25 -15.21 -11.29
N ILE A 139 -4.89 -16.36 -11.51
CA ILE A 139 -6.22 -16.44 -12.13
C ILE A 139 -7.27 -15.78 -11.21
N LYS A 140 -7.27 -16.10 -9.92
CA LYS A 140 -8.16 -15.47 -8.93
C LYS A 140 -7.96 -13.95 -8.87
N GLU A 141 -6.71 -13.50 -8.90
CA GLU A 141 -6.35 -12.08 -8.96
C GLU A 141 -6.95 -11.41 -10.20
N ALA A 142 -6.85 -12.04 -11.38
CA ALA A 142 -7.42 -11.49 -12.61
C ALA A 142 -8.96 -11.36 -12.53
N ILE A 143 -9.66 -12.36 -12.03
CA ILE A 143 -11.11 -12.29 -11.83
C ILE A 143 -11.48 -11.14 -10.87
N LEU A 144 -10.79 -11.05 -9.74
CA LEU A 144 -11.05 -9.98 -8.77
C LEU A 144 -10.74 -8.60 -9.34
N THR A 145 -9.67 -8.46 -10.14
CA THR A 145 -9.30 -7.22 -10.81
C THR A 145 -10.41 -6.76 -11.76
N TRP A 146 -10.88 -7.65 -12.62
CA TRP A 146 -12.00 -7.36 -13.52
C TRP A 146 -13.25 -6.91 -12.75
N ARG A 147 -13.58 -7.58 -11.65
CA ARG A 147 -14.72 -7.21 -10.80
C ARG A 147 -14.54 -5.87 -10.09
N LEU A 148 -13.32 -5.57 -9.62
CA LEU A 148 -13.02 -4.28 -8.98
C LEU A 148 -13.18 -3.13 -9.99
N GLU A 149 -12.62 -3.27 -11.18
CA GLU A 149 -12.73 -2.25 -12.24
C GLU A 149 -14.17 -2.05 -12.73
N GLY A 150 -14.93 -3.13 -12.86
CA GLY A 150 -16.35 -3.03 -13.23
C GLY A 150 -17.28 -2.46 -12.16
N GLN A 151 -16.83 -2.38 -10.91
CA GLN A 151 -17.65 -1.95 -9.78
C GLN A 151 -17.21 -0.62 -9.16
N LEU A 152 -15.94 -0.26 -9.24
CA LEU A 152 -15.34 0.90 -8.58
C LEU A 152 -14.83 1.89 -9.62
N SER A 153 -14.90 3.18 -9.27
CA SER A 153 -14.20 4.19 -10.07
C SER A 153 -12.70 4.10 -9.88
N LYS A 154 -11.91 4.53 -10.86
CA LYS A 154 -10.44 4.63 -10.78
C LYS A 154 -9.97 5.41 -9.54
N ARG A 155 -10.66 6.52 -9.22
CA ARG A 155 -10.37 7.30 -8.00
C ARG A 155 -10.53 6.45 -6.73
N ARG A 156 -11.57 5.61 -6.67
CA ARG A 156 -11.81 4.74 -5.53
C ARG A 156 -10.79 3.60 -5.45
N ILE A 157 -10.40 3.03 -6.58
CA ILE A 157 -9.33 2.03 -6.66
C ILE A 157 -8.01 2.62 -6.13
N MET A 158 -7.65 3.84 -6.56
CA MET A 158 -6.46 4.53 -6.08
C MET A 158 -6.53 4.81 -4.56
N GLU A 159 -7.67 5.30 -4.07
CA GLU A 159 -7.87 5.55 -2.65
C GLU A 159 -7.68 4.28 -1.81
N LEU A 160 -8.32 3.18 -2.22
CA LEU A 160 -8.15 1.88 -1.57
C LEU A 160 -6.70 1.43 -1.62
N TYR A 161 -6.05 1.52 -2.78
CA TYR A 161 -4.67 1.10 -2.97
C TYR A 161 -3.71 1.82 -2.03
N LEU A 162 -3.78 3.15 -1.97
CA LEU A 162 -2.92 3.96 -1.10
C LEU A 162 -3.11 3.64 0.38
N ASN A 163 -4.31 3.21 0.78
CA ASN A 163 -4.64 2.90 2.17
C ASN A 163 -4.36 1.45 2.59
N VAL A 164 -4.28 0.49 1.64
CA VAL A 164 -4.08 -0.93 1.97
C VAL A 164 -2.71 -1.47 1.57
N THR A 165 -1.92 -0.72 0.81
CA THR A 165 -0.56 -1.11 0.43
C THR A 165 0.36 -1.07 1.64
N GLU A 166 1.30 -2.03 1.72
CA GLU A 166 2.39 -2.04 2.69
C GLU A 166 3.49 -1.09 2.21
N TRP A 167 3.84 -0.09 3.02
CA TRP A 167 4.84 0.94 2.76
C TRP A 167 6.12 0.78 3.60
N GLY A 168 6.13 -0.19 4.46
CA GLY A 168 7.22 -0.55 5.35
C GLY A 168 6.84 -1.81 6.11
N ASP A 169 7.77 -2.43 6.82
CA ASP A 169 7.51 -3.68 7.54
C ASP A 169 6.41 -3.50 8.61
N GLY A 170 5.18 -3.90 8.27
CA GLY A 170 3.99 -3.75 9.09
C GLY A 170 3.31 -2.38 9.05
N VAL A 171 3.74 -1.49 8.17
CA VAL A 171 3.15 -0.18 7.97
C VAL A 171 2.28 -0.22 6.71
N PHE A 172 0.98 -0.14 6.91
CA PHE A 172 -0.01 -0.15 5.86
C PHE A 172 -0.68 1.21 5.76
N GLY A 173 -0.94 1.65 4.54
CA GLY A 173 -1.55 2.94 4.26
C GLY A 173 -0.58 4.11 4.28
N ILE A 174 -0.83 5.03 3.36
CA ILE A 174 0.04 6.18 3.09
C ILE A 174 0.15 7.14 4.28
N GLU A 175 -0.93 7.33 5.03
CA GLU A 175 -0.91 8.21 6.22
C GLU A 175 0.00 7.66 7.31
N ALA A 176 -0.08 6.35 7.58
CA ALA A 176 0.81 5.70 8.54
C ALA A 176 2.27 5.76 8.08
N ALA A 177 2.52 5.64 6.76
CA ALA A 177 3.86 5.75 6.19
C ALA A 177 4.43 7.18 6.30
N ALA A 178 3.63 8.19 5.99
CA ALA A 178 4.00 9.60 6.08
C ALA A 178 4.39 9.98 7.51
N ARG A 179 3.53 9.62 8.48
CA ARG A 179 3.81 9.87 9.90
C ARG A 179 5.06 9.16 10.40
N LYS A 180 5.24 7.91 10.00
CA LYS A 180 6.38 7.11 10.45
C LYS A 180 7.72 7.59 9.90
N ASN A 181 7.77 7.95 8.62
CA ASN A 181 9.04 8.24 7.95
C ASN A 181 9.40 9.74 7.99
N TYR A 182 8.40 10.63 8.01
CA TYR A 182 8.61 12.08 7.90
C TYR A 182 7.93 12.90 9.00
N GLY A 183 7.20 12.27 9.94
CA GLY A 183 6.48 12.99 10.99
C GLY A 183 5.30 13.84 10.49
N LYS A 184 4.93 13.72 9.21
CA LYS A 184 3.94 14.55 8.51
C LYS A 184 2.66 13.76 8.22
N SER A 185 1.57 14.47 7.90
CA SER A 185 0.38 13.85 7.31
C SER A 185 0.64 13.52 5.84
N ALA A 186 -0.13 12.59 5.27
CA ALA A 186 -0.06 12.26 3.85
C ALA A 186 -0.36 13.46 2.93
N ALA A 187 -1.14 14.44 3.40
CA ALA A 187 -1.41 15.68 2.68
C ALA A 187 -0.18 16.59 2.57
N GLY A 188 0.72 16.55 3.57
CA GLY A 188 1.91 17.38 3.63
C GLY A 188 3.17 16.79 2.98
N LEU A 189 3.07 15.65 2.31
CA LEU A 189 4.20 15.04 1.63
C LEU A 189 4.61 15.87 0.40
N THR A 190 5.92 16.17 0.32
CA THR A 190 6.55 16.81 -0.83
C THR A 190 6.68 15.84 -2.02
N ALA A 191 7.08 16.36 -3.18
CA ALA A 191 7.30 15.55 -4.36
C ALA A 191 8.45 14.54 -4.18
N ARG A 192 9.53 14.93 -3.49
CA ARG A 192 10.66 14.04 -3.19
C ARG A 192 10.28 12.94 -2.22
N GLU A 193 9.62 13.27 -1.11
CA GLU A 193 9.13 12.28 -0.14
C GLU A 193 8.12 11.30 -0.76
N ALA A 194 7.24 11.79 -1.63
CA ALA A 194 6.31 10.96 -2.38
C ALA A 194 7.03 9.98 -3.34
N ALA A 195 8.09 10.43 -4.01
CA ALA A 195 8.91 9.60 -4.88
C ALA A 195 9.68 8.52 -4.07
N GLU A 196 10.20 8.85 -2.89
CA GLU A 196 10.87 7.90 -2.00
C GLU A 196 9.90 6.82 -1.51
N LEU A 197 8.70 7.22 -1.05
CA LEU A 197 7.68 6.28 -0.64
C LEU A 197 7.25 5.37 -1.82
N ALA A 198 7.05 5.91 -3.01
CA ALA A 198 6.74 5.09 -4.18
C ALA A 198 7.86 4.08 -4.51
N ALA A 199 9.12 4.46 -4.29
CA ALA A 199 10.26 3.59 -4.55
C ALA A 199 10.38 2.38 -3.61
N VAL A 200 9.75 2.41 -2.41
CA VAL A 200 9.79 1.27 -1.47
C VAL A 200 8.75 0.19 -1.78
N ILE A 201 7.68 0.50 -2.53
CA ILE A 201 6.53 -0.40 -2.78
C ILE A 201 6.94 -1.81 -3.28
N PRO A 202 7.92 -1.98 -4.19
CA PRO A 202 8.28 -3.30 -4.69
C PRO A 202 8.77 -4.27 -3.61
N ASN A 203 9.37 -3.76 -2.54
CA ASN A 203 9.81 -4.58 -1.39
C ASN A 203 9.89 -3.76 -0.10
N PRO A 204 8.75 -3.38 0.51
CA PRO A 204 8.68 -2.44 1.63
C PRO A 204 9.32 -2.95 2.92
N ARG A 205 9.61 -4.23 3.00
CA ARG A 205 10.32 -4.83 4.13
C ARG A 205 11.84 -4.71 4.03
N ARG A 206 12.35 -4.58 2.80
CA ARG A 206 13.79 -4.47 2.53
C ARG A 206 14.18 -3.02 2.27
N TYR A 207 13.35 -2.30 1.52
CA TYR A 207 13.63 -0.94 1.10
C TYR A 207 13.12 0.04 2.15
N LYS A 208 13.93 1.02 2.49
CA LYS A 208 13.64 2.04 3.51
C LYS A 208 13.94 3.42 2.95
N THR A 209 13.25 4.42 3.47
CA THR A 209 13.44 5.85 3.13
C THR A 209 14.46 6.56 4.03
N ASP A 210 15.20 5.83 4.85
CA ASP A 210 16.17 6.34 5.83
C ASP A 210 17.57 6.64 5.25
N GLY A 211 17.68 6.74 3.93
CA GLY A 211 18.95 6.99 3.23
C GLY A 211 19.88 5.78 3.13
N THR A 212 19.55 4.64 3.77
CA THR A 212 20.42 3.46 3.74
C THR A 212 20.26 2.60 2.48
N SER A 213 19.24 2.86 1.67
CA SER A 213 18.93 2.07 0.48
C SER A 213 19.29 2.77 -0.81
N ARG A 214 20.45 2.45 -1.38
CA ARG A 214 20.86 2.94 -2.71
C ARG A 214 19.84 2.67 -3.82
N TYR A 215 19.05 1.59 -3.69
CA TYR A 215 17.95 1.33 -4.62
C TYR A 215 16.86 2.39 -4.52
N VAL A 216 16.46 2.77 -3.30
CA VAL A 216 15.42 3.79 -3.06
C VAL A 216 15.91 5.14 -3.56
N GLU A 217 17.13 5.52 -3.23
CA GLU A 217 17.77 6.75 -3.71
C GLU A 217 17.73 6.87 -5.25
N ASN A 218 18.23 5.87 -5.96
CA ASN A 218 18.23 5.87 -7.43
C ASN A 218 16.82 5.84 -8.04
N GLN A 219 15.90 5.08 -7.44
CA GLN A 219 14.55 4.93 -7.98
C GLN A 219 13.68 6.15 -7.67
N SER A 220 13.81 6.73 -6.50
CA SER A 220 13.10 7.96 -6.14
C SER A 220 13.54 9.15 -6.99
N GLU A 221 14.84 9.30 -7.20
CA GLU A 221 15.37 10.35 -8.10
C GLU A 221 14.83 10.16 -9.52
N ARG A 222 14.80 8.92 -10.03
CA ARG A 222 14.21 8.63 -11.35
C ARG A 222 12.72 9.02 -11.41
N ILE A 223 11.93 8.70 -10.38
CA ILE A 223 10.50 9.06 -10.30
C ILE A 223 10.36 10.59 -10.27
N TYR A 224 11.12 11.27 -9.41
CA TYR A 224 11.12 12.71 -9.30
C TYR A 224 11.46 13.40 -10.63
N GLN A 225 12.50 12.97 -11.31
CA GLN A 225 12.89 13.51 -12.64
C GLN A 225 11.79 13.27 -13.70
N ILE A 226 11.04 12.19 -13.63
CA ILE A 226 9.88 12.00 -14.50
C ILE A 226 8.77 12.99 -14.14
N MET A 227 8.53 13.26 -12.85
CA MET A 227 7.55 14.26 -12.41
C MET A 227 7.91 15.66 -12.92
N VAL A 228 9.19 16.05 -12.83
CA VAL A 228 9.70 17.33 -13.37
C VAL A 228 9.47 17.39 -14.88
N ARG A 229 9.93 16.39 -15.63
CA ARG A 229 9.77 16.35 -17.10
C ARG A 229 8.32 16.40 -17.58
N ARG A 230 7.37 15.94 -16.76
CA ARG A 230 5.93 15.98 -17.03
C ARG A 230 5.28 17.28 -16.56
N GLY A 231 6.03 18.25 -16.02
CA GLY A 231 5.50 19.49 -15.48
C GLY A 231 4.61 19.31 -14.23
N ILE A 232 4.73 18.16 -13.55
CA ILE A 232 4.02 17.88 -12.29
C ILE A 232 4.68 18.64 -11.15
N VAL A 233 6.00 18.80 -11.22
CA VAL A 233 6.85 19.50 -10.26
C VAL A 233 7.62 20.57 -11.01
N ILE A 234 7.61 21.78 -10.47
CA ILE A 234 8.46 22.89 -10.88
C ILE A 234 9.48 23.04 -9.75
N PRO A 235 10.77 22.71 -9.96
CA PRO A 235 11.76 22.61 -8.89
C PRO A 235 11.86 23.86 -8.00
N GLU A 236 11.81 25.04 -8.63
CA GLU A 236 11.91 26.32 -7.89
C GLU A 236 10.74 26.53 -6.93
N TYR A 237 9.56 25.99 -7.22
CA TYR A 237 8.40 26.04 -6.32
C TYR A 237 8.38 24.90 -5.30
N ASP A 238 8.92 23.75 -5.64
CA ASP A 238 8.96 22.57 -4.73
C ASP A 238 9.85 22.87 -3.53
N ASP A 239 10.99 23.52 -3.74
CA ASP A 239 11.90 23.94 -2.67
C ASP A 239 11.23 24.95 -1.72
N VAL A 240 10.54 25.96 -2.24
CA VAL A 240 9.80 26.97 -1.44
C VAL A 240 8.65 26.32 -0.64
N ILE A 241 7.92 25.38 -1.25
CA ILE A 241 6.84 24.66 -0.56
C ILE A 241 7.40 23.76 0.55
N SER A 242 8.54 23.14 0.31
CA SER A 242 9.21 22.27 1.28
C SER A 242 9.66 23.06 2.51
N GLU A 243 10.33 24.19 2.33
CA GLU A 243 10.75 25.09 3.41
C GLU A 243 9.55 25.62 4.22
N LYS A 244 8.48 26.04 3.54
CA LYS A 244 7.26 26.52 4.20
C LYS A 244 6.58 25.45 5.05
N ASN A 245 6.57 24.22 4.56
CA ASN A 245 6.01 23.10 5.31
C ASN A 245 6.86 22.75 6.53
N GLU A 246 8.18 22.74 6.43
CA GLU A 246 9.09 22.49 7.54
C GLU A 246 8.92 23.53 8.65
N ASN A 247 8.90 24.82 8.30
CA ASN A 247 8.68 25.90 9.25
C ASN A 247 7.32 25.80 9.98
N ASN A 248 6.25 25.41 9.27
CA ASN A 248 4.93 25.21 9.89
C ASN A 248 4.91 24.05 10.89
N TYR A 249 5.63 22.95 10.62
CA TYR A 249 5.72 21.82 11.53
C TYR A 249 6.57 22.13 12.77
N GLU A 250 7.66 22.90 12.63
CA GLU A 250 8.47 23.37 13.76
C GLU A 250 7.68 24.31 14.69
N THR A 251 6.90 25.22 14.11
CA THR A 251 6.06 26.16 14.86
C THR A 251 4.97 25.40 15.63
N ALA A 252 4.26 24.49 14.99
CA ALA A 252 3.24 23.67 15.63
C ALA A 252 3.82 22.73 16.72
N GLY A 253 5.04 22.24 16.53
CA GLY A 253 5.78 21.46 17.54
C GLY A 253 6.12 22.29 18.78
N LYS A 254 6.57 23.53 18.60
CA LYS A 254 6.90 24.47 19.69
C LYS A 254 5.65 24.89 20.47
N GLU A 255 4.53 25.17 19.79
CA GLU A 255 3.25 25.50 20.46
C GLU A 255 2.73 24.37 21.33
N LYS A 256 2.84 23.11 20.87
CA LYS A 256 2.45 21.94 21.68
C LYS A 256 3.37 21.69 22.87
N ALA A 257 4.66 21.97 22.75
CA ALA A 257 5.62 21.88 23.86
C ALA A 257 5.34 22.93 24.92
N VAL A 258 5.03 24.16 24.54
CA VAL A 258 4.69 25.26 25.47
C VAL A 258 3.35 25.01 26.18
N GLN A 259 2.35 24.43 25.51
CA GLN A 259 1.08 24.06 26.14
C GLN A 259 1.21 22.85 27.09
N GLY A 260 2.16 21.95 26.82
CA GLY A 260 2.47 20.81 27.70
C GLY A 260 3.15 21.24 29.01
N GLU A 261 3.99 22.29 28.98
CA GLU A 261 4.66 22.81 30.19
C GLU A 261 3.72 23.64 31.09
N GLN A 262 2.70 24.29 30.54
CA GLN A 262 1.73 25.07 31.33
C GLN A 262 0.70 24.21 32.09
N SER A 263 0.60 22.94 31.82
CA SER A 263 -0.35 22.02 32.48
C SER A 263 0.22 21.30 33.71
N ILE A 264 1.47 21.58 34.11
CA ILE A 264 2.11 20.98 35.28
C ILE A 264 2.49 22.12 36.26
N SER A 265 1.49 22.77 36.84
CA SER A 265 1.68 23.53 38.07
C SER A 265 1.25 22.68 39.26
N PRO A 266 2.06 22.44 40.30
CA PRO A 266 1.63 21.71 41.46
C PRO A 266 0.65 22.55 42.29
N GLU A 267 -0.52 21.99 42.58
CA GLU A 267 -1.47 22.54 43.57
C GLU A 267 -0.75 22.74 44.91
N PRO A 268 -0.94 23.87 45.61
CA PRO A 268 -0.39 24.06 46.96
C PRO A 268 -1.13 23.18 47.97
N LEU A 269 -0.38 22.34 48.65
CA LEU A 269 -0.84 21.57 49.79
C LEU A 269 -1.38 22.47 50.89
N ASN A 270 -2.69 22.44 51.08
CA ASN A 270 -3.40 23.14 52.16
C ASN A 270 -3.30 22.30 53.42
N THR A 271 -2.38 22.65 54.34
CA THR A 271 -2.30 22.08 55.67
C THR A 271 -3.23 22.84 56.60
N GLU A 272 -4.49 22.41 56.72
CA GLU A 272 -5.35 22.81 57.84
C GLU A 272 -5.13 21.89 59.04
N ASN A 273 -4.51 22.47 60.07
CA ASN A 273 -4.50 21.96 61.43
C ASN A 273 -5.93 21.88 61.98
N LYS A 274 -6.40 20.69 62.31
CA LYS A 274 -7.55 20.50 63.23
C LYS A 274 -7.03 19.98 64.57
N THR A 275 -6.97 20.88 65.52
CA THR A 275 -6.95 20.59 66.96
C THR A 275 -8.30 20.06 67.41
N LEU A 276 -8.26 18.97 68.16
CA LEU A 276 -9.39 18.43 68.94
C LEU A 276 -9.52 19.13 70.29
N PRO A 277 -10.74 19.17 70.87
CA PRO A 277 -10.85 18.81 72.27
C PRO A 277 -11.36 17.37 72.47
#